data_122e1870b154ebe8c3264fc27f105869
#
_entry.id   122e1870b154ebe8c3264fc27f105869
#
_cell.length_a   1.000
_cell.length_b   1.000
_cell.length_c   1.000
_cell.angle_alpha   90.00
_cell.angle_beta   90.00
_cell.angle_gamma   90.00
#
_symmetry.space_group_name_H-M   'P 1'
#
loop_
_entity.id
_entity.type
_entity.pdbx_description
1 polymer ?
#
loop_
_entity_poly.entity_id
_entity_poly.type
_entity_poly.pdbx_seq_one_letter_code
_entity_poly.pdbx_strand_id
1 'polypeptide(L)'
;EVGENTVMSAQVGIAGSTKIGAWCMFGGQVGIAGHISIGDKTFLGAQSGVPGNIKGDQTLIGTPPMEPKAYFKSQAIFRRLPDIYKQLNELQKTVEELKNLK
;
A
#
# COMPACT_ATOMS: atom_id res chain seq x y z
N GLU A 1 -8.73 -14.51 15.20
CA GLU A 1 -8.11 -15.81 14.99
C GLU A 1 -6.81 -15.65 14.19
N VAL A 2 -5.72 -16.18 14.70
CA VAL A 2 -4.42 -16.10 14.08
C VAL A 2 -3.88 -17.50 13.86
N GLY A 3 -3.47 -17.81 12.64
CA GLY A 3 -2.92 -19.11 12.29
C GLY A 3 -1.53 -19.35 12.89
N GLU A 4 -1.07 -20.58 12.78
CA GLU A 4 0.22 -20.97 13.35
C GLU A 4 1.40 -20.32 12.63
N ASN A 5 2.50 -20.16 13.37
CA ASN A 5 3.77 -19.63 12.83
C ASN A 5 3.67 -18.26 12.20
N THR A 6 2.68 -17.46 12.59
CA THR A 6 2.54 -16.07 12.16
C THR A 6 3.29 -15.17 13.13
N VAL A 7 4.10 -14.26 12.59
CA VAL A 7 4.95 -13.34 13.34
C VAL A 7 4.47 -11.92 13.14
N MET A 8 4.34 -11.19 14.23
CA MET A 8 3.93 -9.79 14.22
C MET A 8 4.91 -8.97 15.02
N SER A 9 5.35 -7.85 14.45
CA SER A 9 6.22 -6.92 15.16
C SER A 9 5.39 -6.00 16.07
N ALA A 10 6.05 -5.03 16.68
CA ALA A 10 5.40 -4.15 17.66
C ALA A 10 4.27 -3.34 17.06
N GLN A 11 3.25 -3.09 17.86
CA GLN A 11 2.14 -2.19 17.54
C GLN A 11 1.29 -2.62 16.34
N VAL A 12 1.27 -3.91 16.03
CA VAL A 12 0.33 -4.42 15.03
C VAL A 12 -1.08 -4.38 15.63
N GLY A 13 -2.01 -3.77 14.92
CA GLY A 13 -3.41 -3.69 15.32
C GLY A 13 -4.30 -4.53 14.44
N ILE A 14 -5.09 -5.41 15.04
CA ILE A 14 -6.04 -6.26 14.32
C ILE A 14 -7.43 -6.03 14.91
N ALA A 15 -8.34 -5.56 14.07
CA ALA A 15 -9.71 -5.33 14.51
C ALA A 15 -10.48 -6.65 14.65
N GLY A 16 -11.65 -6.57 15.29
CA GLY A 16 -12.44 -7.76 15.62
C GLY A 16 -12.93 -8.55 14.41
N SER A 17 -13.17 -9.83 14.64
CA SER A 17 -13.73 -10.75 13.64
C SER A 17 -12.85 -10.91 12.38
N THR A 18 -11.55 -10.72 12.53
CA THR A 18 -10.59 -10.89 11.44
C THR A 18 -9.89 -12.24 11.57
N LYS A 19 -9.69 -12.91 10.45
CA LYS A 19 -8.95 -14.16 10.38
C LYS A 19 -7.60 -13.95 9.72
N ILE A 20 -6.55 -14.33 10.43
CA ILE A 20 -5.17 -14.26 9.92
C ILE A 20 -4.72 -15.69 9.65
N GLY A 21 -4.20 -15.93 8.46
CA GLY A 21 -3.70 -17.25 8.08
C GLY A 21 -2.40 -17.64 8.80
N ALA A 22 -1.85 -18.77 8.40
CA ALA A 22 -0.59 -19.29 8.92
C ALA A 22 0.60 -18.74 8.15
N TRP A 23 1.77 -18.73 8.79
CA TRP A 23 3.04 -18.34 8.18
C TRP A 23 3.04 -16.89 7.63
N CYS A 24 2.25 -16.03 8.23
CA CYS A 24 2.24 -14.61 7.89
C CYS A 24 3.33 -13.85 8.64
N MET A 25 3.77 -12.73 8.09
CA MET A 25 4.74 -11.87 8.75
C MET A 25 4.30 -10.41 8.57
N PHE A 26 4.06 -9.73 9.69
CA PHE A 26 3.62 -8.35 9.69
C PHE A 26 4.69 -7.46 10.32
N GLY A 27 5.12 -6.43 9.59
CA GLY A 27 6.03 -5.42 10.11
C GLY A 27 5.37 -4.57 11.19
N GLY A 28 6.15 -3.71 11.84
CA GLY A 28 5.64 -2.85 12.91
C GLY A 28 4.55 -1.91 12.45
N GLN A 29 3.59 -1.67 13.33
CA GLN A 29 2.49 -0.71 13.09
C GLN A 29 1.58 -1.06 11.92
N VAL A 30 1.50 -2.33 11.53
CA VAL A 30 0.51 -2.78 10.54
C VAL A 30 -0.87 -2.72 11.17
N GLY A 31 -1.84 -2.16 10.46
CA GLY A 31 -3.23 -2.09 10.88
C GLY A 31 -4.13 -2.92 9.98
N ILE A 32 -4.99 -3.74 10.57
CA ILE A 32 -5.87 -4.64 9.81
C ILE A 32 -7.32 -4.38 10.21
N ALA A 33 -8.16 -4.09 9.22
CA ALA A 33 -9.58 -3.82 9.44
C ALA A 33 -10.34 -5.06 9.94
N GLY A 34 -11.50 -4.83 10.51
CA GLY A 34 -12.35 -5.91 11.02
C GLY A 34 -13.09 -6.66 9.91
N HIS A 35 -13.51 -7.87 10.25
CA HIS A 35 -14.36 -8.71 9.40
C HIS A 35 -13.72 -9.07 8.04
N ILE A 36 -12.40 -9.19 8.01
CA ILE A 36 -11.68 -9.59 6.80
C ILE A 36 -10.85 -10.83 7.04
N SER A 37 -10.31 -11.38 5.95
CA SER A 37 -9.43 -12.55 5.99
C SER A 37 -8.13 -12.24 5.30
N ILE A 38 -7.02 -12.62 5.96
CA ILE A 38 -5.68 -12.54 5.41
C ILE A 38 -5.21 -13.97 5.15
N GLY A 39 -4.91 -14.29 3.90
CA GLY A 39 -4.49 -15.63 3.52
C GLY A 39 -3.10 -16.00 4.03
N ASP A 40 -2.80 -17.29 3.99
CA ASP A 40 -1.52 -17.82 4.46
C ASP A 40 -0.33 -17.21 3.69
N LYS A 41 0.81 -17.13 4.36
CA LYS A 41 2.07 -16.66 3.76
C LYS A 41 1.95 -15.25 3.18
N THR A 42 1.26 -14.38 3.88
CA THR A 42 1.16 -12.97 3.54
C THR A 42 2.22 -12.19 4.33
N PHE A 43 3.04 -11.42 3.63
CA PHE A 43 4.03 -10.55 4.25
C PHE A 43 3.62 -9.11 4.05
N LEU A 44 3.46 -8.38 5.17
CA LEU A 44 3.07 -6.98 5.14
C LEU A 44 4.21 -6.11 5.67
N GLY A 45 4.65 -5.16 4.86
CA GLY A 45 5.67 -4.20 5.28
C GLY A 45 5.17 -3.30 6.40
N ALA A 46 6.12 -2.68 7.13
CA ALA A 46 5.78 -1.81 8.25
C ALA A 46 4.81 -0.71 7.85
N GLN A 47 3.92 -0.36 8.77
CA GLN A 47 2.93 0.71 8.63
C GLN A 47 1.90 0.49 7.51
N SER A 48 1.76 -0.74 7.03
CA SER A 48 0.73 -1.04 6.03
C SER A 48 -0.66 -1.00 6.66
N GLY A 49 -1.62 -0.44 5.95
CA GLY A 49 -3.02 -0.42 6.35
C GLY A 49 -3.85 -1.28 5.41
N VAL A 50 -4.55 -2.25 5.98
CA VAL A 50 -5.28 -3.27 5.19
C VAL A 50 -6.78 -3.07 5.36
N PRO A 51 -7.48 -2.57 4.34
CA PRO A 51 -8.92 -2.32 4.42
C PRO A 51 -9.79 -3.49 4.01
N GLY A 52 -9.25 -4.53 3.38
CA GLY A 52 -10.04 -5.64 2.86
C GLY A 52 -9.26 -6.94 2.79
N ASN A 53 -9.91 -7.97 2.28
CA ASN A 53 -9.34 -9.31 2.20
C ASN A 53 -8.06 -9.35 1.37
N ILE A 54 -7.13 -10.19 1.80
CA ILE A 54 -5.89 -10.45 1.06
C ILE A 54 -5.79 -11.94 0.78
N LYS A 55 -5.56 -12.30 -0.47
CA LYS A 55 -5.22 -13.67 -0.84
C LYS A 55 -3.84 -14.01 -0.31
N GLY A 56 -3.59 -15.27 0.00
CA GLY A 56 -2.30 -15.69 0.48
C GLY A 56 -1.16 -15.57 -0.54
N ASP A 57 0.03 -15.86 -0.10
CA ASP A 57 1.25 -15.87 -0.94
C ASP A 57 1.57 -14.51 -1.57
N GLN A 58 1.39 -13.43 -0.82
CA GLN A 58 1.66 -12.07 -1.30
C GLN A 58 2.58 -11.32 -0.35
N THR A 59 3.42 -10.47 -0.93
CA THR A 59 4.20 -9.48 -0.19
C THR A 59 3.71 -8.11 -0.59
N LEU A 60 3.19 -7.35 0.38
CA LEU A 60 2.55 -6.06 0.13
C LEU A 60 3.04 -5.03 1.13
N ILE A 61 3.01 -3.76 0.73
CA ILE A 61 3.33 -2.64 1.62
C ILE A 61 2.50 -1.42 1.22
N GLY A 62 2.13 -0.62 2.20
CA GLY A 62 1.44 0.64 1.96
C GLY A 62 0.01 0.66 2.47
N THR A 63 -0.65 1.76 2.26
CA THR A 63 -2.05 1.99 2.63
C THR A 63 -2.77 2.63 1.44
N PRO A 64 -3.54 1.88 0.66
CA PRO A 64 -3.74 0.43 0.74
C PRO A 64 -2.48 -0.35 0.35
N PRO A 65 -2.37 -1.61 0.75
CA PRO A 65 -1.17 -2.40 0.44
C PRO A 65 -1.03 -2.66 -1.04
N MET A 66 0.20 -2.57 -1.51
CA MET A 66 0.53 -2.87 -2.90
C MET A 66 1.87 -3.60 -2.95
N GLU A 67 2.19 -4.14 -4.11
CA GLU A 67 3.47 -4.79 -4.33
C GLU A 67 4.62 -3.82 -3.99
N PRO A 68 5.69 -4.27 -3.29
CA PRO A 68 6.74 -3.36 -2.85
C PRO A 68 7.37 -2.52 -3.96
N LYS A 69 7.60 -3.11 -5.12
CA LYS A 69 8.21 -2.40 -6.25
C LYS A 69 7.34 -1.21 -6.70
N ALA A 70 6.04 -1.44 -6.83
CA ALA A 70 5.09 -0.39 -7.18
C ALA A 70 4.99 0.65 -6.06
N TYR A 71 5.01 0.22 -4.81
CA TYR A 71 4.97 1.12 -3.66
C TYR A 71 6.17 2.08 -3.66
N PHE A 72 7.37 1.56 -3.77
CA PHE A 72 8.57 2.41 -3.73
C PHE A 72 8.64 3.36 -4.92
N LYS A 73 8.23 2.91 -6.09
CA LYS A 73 8.12 3.77 -7.27
C LYS A 73 7.12 4.90 -7.04
N SER A 74 5.96 4.58 -6.47
CA SER A 74 4.93 5.56 -6.16
C SER A 74 5.41 6.57 -5.11
N GLN A 75 6.15 6.12 -4.10
CA GLN A 75 6.70 7.02 -3.09
C GLN A 75 7.73 8.00 -3.68
N ALA A 76 8.55 7.53 -4.59
CA ALA A 76 9.50 8.39 -5.29
C ALA A 76 8.79 9.48 -6.09
N ILE A 77 7.71 9.12 -6.77
CA ILE A 77 6.88 10.07 -7.53
C ILE A 77 6.15 11.03 -6.58
N PHE A 78 5.64 10.51 -5.46
CA PHE A 78 4.94 11.31 -4.47
C PHE A 78 5.79 12.50 -3.99
N ARG A 79 7.06 12.26 -3.73
CA ARG A 79 7.98 13.32 -3.31
C ARG A 79 8.16 14.39 -4.35
N ARG A 80 7.98 14.06 -5.62
CA ARG A 80 8.15 14.98 -6.75
C ARG A 80 6.84 15.61 -7.21
N LEU A 81 5.73 15.34 -6.54
CA LEU A 81 4.44 15.87 -6.97
C LEU A 81 4.41 17.38 -7.17
N PRO A 82 5.01 18.21 -6.28
CA PRO A 82 5.01 19.65 -6.54
C PRO A 82 5.70 20.02 -7.85
N ASP A 83 6.81 19.39 -8.17
CA ASP A 83 7.53 19.62 -9.42
C ASP A 83 6.76 19.12 -10.62
N ILE A 84 6.17 17.94 -10.49
CA ILE A 84 5.35 17.32 -11.53
C ILE A 84 4.13 18.20 -11.84
N TYR A 85 3.49 18.72 -10.81
CA TYR A 85 2.35 19.61 -10.95
C TYR A 85 2.71 20.87 -11.71
N LYS A 86 3.86 21.45 -11.37
CA LYS A 86 4.39 22.63 -12.07
C LYS A 86 4.67 22.32 -13.54
N GLN A 87 5.32 21.19 -13.82
CA GLN A 87 5.61 20.76 -15.19
C GLN A 87 4.33 20.53 -15.99
N LEU A 88 3.33 19.94 -15.34
CA LEU A 88 2.04 19.71 -16.00
C LEU A 88 1.38 21.02 -16.41
N ASN A 89 1.37 22.01 -15.54
CA ASN A 89 0.80 23.32 -15.82
C ASN A 89 1.54 24.02 -16.97
N GLU A 90 2.87 23.94 -16.98
CA GLU A 90 3.69 24.50 -18.05
C GLU A 90 3.39 23.80 -19.38
N LEU A 91 3.27 22.47 -19.35
CA LEU A 91 2.96 21.69 -20.55
C LEU A 91 1.57 22.02 -21.09
N GLN A 92 0.57 22.17 -20.22
CA GLN A 92 -0.78 22.59 -20.63
C GLN A 92 -0.73 23.94 -21.35
N LYS A 93 0.01 24.87 -20.79
CA LYS A 93 0.17 26.21 -21.36
C LYS A 93 0.78 26.14 -22.75
N THR A 94 1.84 25.33 -22.90
CA THR A 94 2.50 25.14 -24.19
C THR A 94 1.56 24.52 -25.22
N VAL A 95 0.75 23.53 -24.80
CA VAL A 95 -0.23 22.92 -25.71
C VAL A 95 -1.27 23.93 -26.18
N GLU A 96 -1.76 24.78 -25.29
CA GLU A 96 -2.71 25.84 -25.67
C GLU A 96 -2.09 26.83 -26.63
N GLU A 97 -0.85 27.25 -26.40
CA GLU A 97 -0.13 28.15 -27.29
C GLU A 97 0.03 27.53 -28.69
N LEU A 98 0.35 26.24 -28.77
CA LEU A 98 0.47 25.54 -30.05
C LEU A 98 -0.86 25.45 -30.77
N LYS A 99 -1.98 25.26 -30.05
CA LYS A 99 -3.30 25.25 -30.64
C LYS A 99 -3.67 26.60 -31.24
N ASN A 100 -3.24 27.66 -30.57
CA ASN A 100 -3.57 29.03 -31.00
C ASN A 100 -2.74 29.52 -32.19
N LEU A 101 -1.69 28.77 -32.56
CA LEU A 101 -0.85 29.10 -33.71
C LEU A 101 -1.45 28.70 -35.06
N LYS A 102 -2.55 27.98 -35.04
CA LYS A 102 -3.23 27.54 -36.28
C LYS A 102 -4.26 28.56 -36.77
#